data_de0800c8d2fe97f808f14b9477839dc7
#
_entry.id   de0800c8d2fe97f808f14b9477839dc7
#
_cell.length_a   1.000
_cell.length_b   1.000
_cell.length_c   1.000
_cell.angle_alpha   90.00
_cell.angle_beta   90.00
_cell.angle_gamma   90.00
#
_symmetry.space_group_name_H-M   'P 1'
#
loop_
_entity.id
_entity.type
_entity.pdbx_description
1 polymer ?
#
loop_
_entity_poly.entity_id
_entity_poly.type
_entity_poly.pdbx_seq_one_letter_code
_entity_poly.pdbx_strand_id
1 'polypeptide(L)'
;MRKKFSYAKGSADNGDYTTAVALVVTEMQKRYRDAGKLPAAKYVPGVINAETKYVMGYLERPAAPDTRGVFFTVCGTGVPWWVGPDADTARAVEHKYLWQPIGYPAAAVPMGPSIAVGRAELRTQFAVHRPRVEKFGAVLGGYSQGGCVVSEAWEQDIKPADGVLHWAKPYIKKAVVWGNPCREKGKAFPDPGGTLAPPDTSGVATPLMVDTPSWWRNYAHKGDMYAASADDESREDKTAIWQIIRGTKVFSGPDNLLKQFLEVAKEPVPGAIGAFKAMFDTLIFFGSGTRPHITYDPRSAIDYLLSS
;
A
#
# COMPACT_ATOMS: atom_id res chain seq x y z
N MET A 1 1.24 22.74 43.80
CA MET A 1 -0.15 22.48 44.22
C MET A 1 -0.89 23.74 44.72
N ARG A 2 -0.34 24.51 45.65
CA ARG A 2 -0.98 25.71 46.24
C ARG A 2 -1.40 26.76 45.18
N LYS A 3 -0.61 27.00 44.14
CA LYS A 3 -0.95 27.93 43.06
C LYS A 3 -2.07 27.43 42.14
N LYS A 4 -2.23 26.10 42.04
CA LYS A 4 -3.16 25.47 41.09
C LYS A 4 -4.51 25.07 41.71
N PHE A 5 -4.52 24.80 43.02
CA PHE A 5 -5.71 24.29 43.69
C PHE A 5 -6.04 25.10 44.96
N SER A 6 -7.25 25.67 45.03
CA SER A 6 -7.70 26.51 46.16
C SER A 6 -7.70 25.75 47.48
N TYR A 7 -8.04 24.49 47.46
CA TYR A 7 -8.06 23.61 48.66
C TYR A 7 -6.65 23.23 49.17
N ALA A 8 -5.59 23.54 48.40
CA ALA A 8 -4.19 23.31 48.79
C ALA A 8 -3.53 24.52 49.45
N LYS A 9 -4.23 25.65 49.61
CA LYS A 9 -3.65 26.90 50.14
C LYS A 9 -3.10 26.79 51.55
N GLY A 10 -3.66 25.92 52.40
CA GLY A 10 -3.20 25.68 53.77
C GLY A 10 -2.02 24.71 53.92
N SER A 11 -1.55 24.07 52.85
CA SER A 11 -0.41 23.16 52.94
C SER A 11 0.91 23.91 53.06
N ALA A 12 1.88 23.36 53.84
CA ALA A 12 3.24 23.93 53.91
C ALA A 12 3.95 23.95 52.52
N ASP A 13 4.80 24.94 52.33
CA ASP A 13 5.56 25.16 51.07
C ASP A 13 7.05 25.01 51.34
N ASN A 14 7.42 23.94 52.05
CA ASN A 14 8.80 23.66 52.45
C ASN A 14 9.42 22.45 51.67
N GLY A 15 8.73 21.95 50.67
CA GLY A 15 9.18 20.77 49.89
C GLY A 15 8.87 19.42 50.52
N ASP A 16 8.40 19.36 51.78
CA ASP A 16 8.15 18.10 52.47
C ASP A 16 6.80 17.48 52.08
N TYR A 17 6.76 16.16 51.92
CA TYR A 17 5.54 15.41 51.69
C TYR A 17 4.92 14.97 53.03
N THR A 18 4.20 15.88 53.68
CA THR A 18 3.56 15.66 54.97
C THR A 18 2.18 14.98 54.83
N THR A 19 1.61 14.50 55.96
CA THR A 19 0.23 13.99 56.02
C THR A 19 -0.78 15.02 55.49
N ALA A 20 -0.58 16.31 55.79
CA ALA A 20 -1.44 17.37 55.30
C ALA A 20 -1.38 17.46 53.75
N VAL A 21 -0.18 17.32 53.15
CA VAL A 21 -0.01 17.28 51.68
C VAL A 21 -0.66 16.02 51.09
N ALA A 22 -0.53 14.87 51.76
CA ALA A 22 -1.17 13.62 51.32
C ALA A 22 -2.70 13.73 51.27
N LEU A 23 -3.32 14.39 52.27
CA LEU A 23 -4.75 14.65 52.28
C LEU A 23 -5.18 15.56 51.09
N VAL A 24 -4.42 16.58 50.82
CA VAL A 24 -4.67 17.47 49.67
C VAL A 24 -4.54 16.68 48.34
N VAL A 25 -3.57 15.80 48.22
CA VAL A 25 -3.39 14.92 47.05
C VAL A 25 -4.58 13.98 46.93
N THR A 26 -5.03 13.37 48.03
CA THR A 26 -6.21 12.50 48.04
C THR A 26 -7.48 13.21 47.54
N GLU A 27 -7.74 14.43 48.01
CA GLU A 27 -8.87 15.24 47.55
C GLU A 27 -8.78 15.59 46.05
N MET A 28 -7.61 15.96 45.61
CA MET A 28 -7.34 16.23 44.19
C MET A 28 -7.59 14.95 43.37
N GLN A 29 -7.02 13.82 43.75
CA GLN A 29 -7.18 12.56 43.04
C GLN A 29 -8.66 12.14 42.97
N LYS A 30 -9.41 12.31 44.06
CA LYS A 30 -10.85 12.06 44.11
C LYS A 30 -11.60 12.88 43.06
N ARG A 31 -11.36 14.19 43.00
CA ARG A 31 -11.98 15.08 41.99
C ARG A 31 -11.63 14.69 40.56
N TYR A 32 -10.37 14.32 40.29
CA TYR A 32 -9.97 13.86 38.98
C TYR A 32 -10.58 12.49 38.61
N ARG A 33 -10.74 11.58 39.58
CA ARG A 33 -11.44 10.33 39.38
C ARG A 33 -12.93 10.55 39.07
N ASP A 34 -13.59 11.38 39.88
CA ASP A 34 -15.02 11.68 39.73
C ASP A 34 -15.30 12.41 38.40
N ALA A 35 -14.32 13.15 37.88
CA ALA A 35 -14.33 13.76 36.54
C ALA A 35 -13.90 12.79 35.42
N GLY A 36 -13.68 11.50 35.68
CA GLY A 36 -13.27 10.48 34.70
C GLY A 36 -11.83 10.63 34.16
N LYS A 37 -11.01 11.52 34.76
CA LYS A 37 -9.64 11.78 34.31
C LYS A 37 -8.58 10.88 34.91
N LEU A 38 -8.85 10.32 36.14
CA LEU A 38 -7.97 9.37 36.82
C LEU A 38 -8.68 8.01 36.89
N PRO A 39 -8.17 6.97 36.19
CA PRO A 39 -8.77 5.64 36.23
C PRO A 39 -8.82 5.08 37.66
N ALA A 40 -9.95 4.46 38.05
CA ALA A 40 -10.12 3.90 39.39
C ALA A 40 -9.02 2.89 39.75
N ALA A 41 -8.60 2.06 38.82
CA ALA A 41 -7.52 1.07 39.02
C ALA A 41 -6.13 1.71 39.25
N LYS A 42 -5.96 3.00 38.98
CA LYS A 42 -4.72 3.76 39.18
C LYS A 42 -4.81 4.77 40.32
N TYR A 43 -5.96 4.82 41.01
CA TYR A 43 -6.19 5.67 42.14
C TYR A 43 -5.57 5.05 43.41
N VAL A 44 -4.56 5.72 43.94
CA VAL A 44 -3.93 5.40 45.21
C VAL A 44 -4.00 6.65 46.10
N PRO A 45 -4.88 6.67 47.12
CA PRO A 45 -5.10 7.88 47.92
C PRO A 45 -3.82 8.42 48.54
N GLY A 46 -3.56 9.71 48.32
CA GLY A 46 -2.42 10.39 48.86
C GLY A 46 -1.06 10.05 48.23
N VAL A 47 -1.00 9.17 47.21
CA VAL A 47 0.26 8.80 46.54
C VAL A 47 0.36 9.46 45.18
N ILE A 48 1.40 10.26 44.94
CA ILE A 48 1.66 10.87 43.60
C ILE A 48 2.41 9.84 42.74
N ASN A 49 1.67 8.90 42.21
CA ASN A 49 2.16 7.96 41.20
C ASN A 49 2.24 8.59 39.80
N ALA A 50 2.71 7.85 38.79
CA ALA A 50 2.84 8.34 37.40
C ALA A 50 1.48 8.85 36.86
N GLU A 51 0.38 8.13 37.06
CA GLU A 51 -0.94 8.56 36.61
C GLU A 51 -1.36 9.89 37.24
N THR A 52 -1.12 10.06 38.54
CA THR A 52 -1.37 11.32 39.23
C THR A 52 -0.56 12.45 38.60
N LYS A 53 0.72 12.22 38.27
CA LYS A 53 1.57 13.21 37.61
C LYS A 53 1.08 13.56 36.20
N TYR A 54 0.61 12.59 35.42
CA TYR A 54 0.00 12.83 34.11
C TYR A 54 -1.26 13.71 34.22
N VAL A 55 -2.17 13.38 35.13
CA VAL A 55 -3.40 14.14 35.31
C VAL A 55 -3.12 15.56 35.78
N MET A 56 -2.08 15.75 36.61
CA MET A 56 -1.63 17.06 37.09
C MET A 56 -0.89 17.87 36.02
N GLY A 57 -0.46 17.24 34.91
CA GLY A 57 0.36 17.87 33.87
C GLY A 57 1.82 18.10 34.25
N TYR A 58 2.34 17.30 35.19
CA TYR A 58 3.77 17.29 35.53
C TYR A 58 4.59 16.33 34.66
N LEU A 59 3.95 15.36 34.08
CA LEU A 59 4.52 14.45 33.09
C LEU A 59 3.59 14.41 31.89
N GLU A 60 4.16 14.31 30.72
CA GLU A 60 3.40 13.95 29.51
C GLU A 60 3.14 12.46 29.50
N ARG A 61 1.90 12.06 29.17
CA ARG A 61 1.56 10.65 29.04
C ARG A 61 2.26 10.12 27.80
N PRO A 62 3.02 9.02 27.91
CA PRO A 62 3.58 8.39 26.74
C PRO A 62 2.48 8.11 25.71
N ALA A 63 2.73 8.39 24.46
CA ALA A 63 1.84 8.02 23.38
C ALA A 63 1.59 6.51 23.43
N ALA A 64 0.36 6.09 23.17
CA ALA A 64 0.07 4.67 23.04
C ALA A 64 0.99 4.07 21.98
N PRO A 65 1.54 2.86 22.20
CA PRO A 65 2.37 2.20 21.20
C PRO A 65 1.59 2.08 19.89
N ASP A 66 2.22 2.46 18.79
CA ASP A 66 1.64 2.25 17.46
C ASP A 66 1.70 0.75 17.12
N THR A 67 0.53 0.11 17.12
CA THR A 67 0.36 -1.34 16.88
C THR A 67 -0.16 -1.66 15.49
N ARG A 68 -0.18 -0.68 14.59
CA ARG A 68 -0.63 -0.87 13.21
C ARG A 68 0.38 -1.74 12.43
N GLY A 69 -0.14 -2.68 11.63
CA GLY A 69 0.64 -3.33 10.57
C GLY A 69 1.04 -2.33 9.49
N VAL A 70 1.84 -2.77 8.52
CA VAL A 70 2.27 -1.89 7.40
C VAL A 70 1.45 -2.17 6.15
N PHE A 71 0.96 -1.13 5.51
CA PHE A 71 0.35 -1.23 4.18
C PHE A 71 1.29 -0.60 3.14
N PHE A 72 1.97 -1.46 2.39
CA PHE A 72 2.82 -1.06 1.28
C PHE A 72 1.97 -0.84 0.03
N THR A 73 2.01 0.36 -0.55
CA THR A 73 1.27 0.68 -1.77
C THR A 73 2.19 1.08 -2.91
N VAL A 74 1.87 0.63 -4.13
CA VAL A 74 2.63 0.93 -5.34
C VAL A 74 1.70 1.49 -6.39
N CYS A 75 1.94 2.74 -6.80
CA CYS A 75 1.10 3.46 -7.76
C CYS A 75 1.22 2.92 -9.19
N GLY A 76 0.32 3.37 -10.07
CA GLY A 76 0.33 3.04 -11.49
C GLY A 76 1.31 3.90 -12.31
N THR A 77 1.40 3.61 -13.60
CA THR A 77 2.26 4.32 -14.57
C THR A 77 1.96 5.81 -14.62
N GLY A 78 2.97 6.64 -14.42
CA GLY A 78 2.86 8.10 -14.48
C GLY A 78 2.01 8.73 -13.39
N VAL A 79 1.53 7.93 -12.42
CA VAL A 79 0.68 8.39 -11.33
C VAL A 79 1.54 8.68 -10.10
N PRO A 80 1.36 9.84 -9.43
CA PRO A 80 2.01 10.10 -8.17
C PRO A 80 1.55 9.10 -7.09
N TRP A 81 2.45 8.74 -6.15
CA TRP A 81 2.17 7.75 -5.11
C TRP A 81 0.98 8.10 -4.19
N TRP A 82 0.53 9.36 -4.21
CA TRP A 82 -0.62 9.82 -3.42
C TRP A 82 -1.93 9.88 -4.20
N VAL A 83 -1.99 9.35 -5.41
CA VAL A 83 -3.17 9.34 -6.29
C VAL A 83 -3.46 7.93 -6.74
N GLY A 84 -4.73 7.56 -6.79
CA GLY A 84 -5.19 6.26 -7.29
C GLY A 84 -5.88 5.43 -6.22
N PRO A 85 -6.49 4.30 -6.62
CA PRO A 85 -7.28 3.46 -5.72
C PRO A 85 -6.43 2.88 -4.57
N ASP A 86 -5.15 2.65 -4.79
CA ASP A 86 -4.19 2.20 -3.79
C ASP A 86 -3.95 3.27 -2.71
N ALA A 87 -3.72 4.51 -3.10
CA ALA A 87 -3.54 5.64 -2.20
C ALA A 87 -4.83 5.98 -1.43
N ASP A 88 -5.98 5.97 -2.10
CA ASP A 88 -7.28 6.26 -1.49
C ASP A 88 -7.65 5.19 -0.46
N THR A 89 -7.39 3.91 -0.79
CA THR A 89 -7.55 2.81 0.16
C THR A 89 -6.63 2.98 1.37
N ALA A 90 -5.35 3.31 1.15
CA ALA A 90 -4.40 3.48 2.25
C ALA A 90 -4.82 4.57 3.22
N ARG A 91 -5.27 5.74 2.72
CA ARG A 91 -5.80 6.82 3.57
C ARG A 91 -7.00 6.37 4.38
N ALA A 92 -7.93 5.66 3.77
CA ALA A 92 -9.16 5.22 4.45
C ALA A 92 -8.88 4.23 5.58
N VAL A 93 -7.83 3.41 5.46
CA VAL A 93 -7.47 2.39 6.46
C VAL A 93 -6.27 2.78 7.33
N GLU A 94 -5.81 4.03 7.31
CA GLU A 94 -4.62 4.48 8.03
C GLU A 94 -4.76 4.33 9.56
N HIS A 95 -5.96 4.32 10.09
CA HIS A 95 -6.22 4.02 11.50
C HIS A 95 -5.87 2.57 11.89
N LYS A 96 -5.84 1.64 10.94
CA LYS A 96 -5.54 0.19 11.12
C LYS A 96 -4.14 -0.18 10.63
N TYR A 97 -3.64 0.50 9.60
CA TYR A 97 -2.36 0.21 8.97
C TYR A 97 -1.51 1.48 8.84
N LEU A 98 -0.22 1.38 9.08
CA LEU A 98 0.74 2.41 8.72
C LEU A 98 0.90 2.41 7.20
N TRP A 99 0.55 3.50 6.55
CA TRP A 99 0.73 3.64 5.11
C TRP A 99 2.21 3.85 4.75
N GLN A 100 2.75 2.97 3.91
CA GLN A 100 4.09 3.06 3.35
C GLN A 100 4.01 3.01 1.82
N PRO A 101 3.96 4.15 1.14
CA PRO A 101 4.04 4.19 -0.32
C PRO A 101 5.45 3.83 -0.79
N ILE A 102 5.54 3.19 -1.96
CA ILE A 102 6.78 2.80 -2.61
C ILE A 102 7.13 3.83 -3.67
N GLY A 103 8.27 4.50 -3.48
CA GLY A 103 8.81 5.47 -4.44
C GLY A 103 9.55 4.77 -5.57
N TYR A 104 9.07 4.94 -6.82
CA TYR A 104 9.75 4.41 -8.00
C TYR A 104 9.42 5.27 -9.24
N PRO A 105 10.14 5.12 -10.37
CA PRO A 105 9.94 5.99 -11.54
C PRO A 105 8.54 5.96 -12.13
N ALA A 106 7.80 4.85 -11.99
CA ALA A 106 6.49 4.64 -12.62
C ALA A 106 6.49 4.94 -14.14
N ALA A 107 7.63 4.67 -14.79
CA ALA A 107 7.86 5.03 -16.18
C ALA A 107 7.07 4.11 -17.13
N ALA A 108 6.49 4.72 -18.18
CA ALA A 108 5.74 3.97 -19.18
C ALA A 108 6.64 3.10 -20.07
N VAL A 109 7.79 3.62 -20.46
CA VAL A 109 8.74 2.95 -21.37
C VAL A 109 10.17 3.35 -21.01
N PRO A 110 11.10 2.42 -20.82
CA PRO A 110 10.86 0.99 -20.67
C PRO A 110 10.28 0.69 -19.27
N MET A 111 9.19 -0.05 -19.23
CA MET A 111 8.48 -0.35 -17.98
C MET A 111 9.23 -1.37 -17.10
N GLY A 112 9.93 -2.32 -17.70
CA GLY A 112 10.64 -3.38 -16.95
C GLY A 112 11.68 -2.85 -15.97
N PRO A 113 12.61 -1.95 -16.37
CA PRO A 113 13.52 -1.29 -15.45
C PRO A 113 12.81 -0.50 -14.34
N SER A 114 11.70 0.16 -14.66
CA SER A 114 10.89 0.87 -13.67
C SER A 114 10.30 -0.09 -12.62
N ILE A 115 9.74 -1.23 -13.05
CA ILE A 115 9.24 -2.30 -12.17
C ILE A 115 10.38 -2.85 -11.29
N ALA A 116 11.56 -3.07 -11.86
CA ALA A 116 12.72 -3.57 -11.11
C ALA A 116 13.14 -2.60 -10.00
N VAL A 117 13.13 -1.29 -10.27
CA VAL A 117 13.38 -0.24 -9.24
C VAL A 117 12.30 -0.29 -8.17
N GLY A 118 11.01 -0.39 -8.54
CA GLY A 118 9.91 -0.51 -7.60
C GLY A 118 10.03 -1.74 -6.69
N ARG A 119 10.44 -2.88 -7.26
CA ARG A 119 10.71 -4.09 -6.46
C ARG A 119 11.89 -3.91 -5.50
N ALA A 120 12.97 -3.30 -5.95
CA ALA A 120 14.13 -3.03 -5.10
C ALA A 120 13.76 -2.12 -3.93
N GLU A 121 12.98 -1.06 -4.18
CA GLU A 121 12.48 -0.18 -3.13
C GLU A 121 11.54 -0.90 -2.18
N LEU A 122 10.62 -1.73 -2.68
CA LEU A 122 9.74 -2.55 -1.84
C LEU A 122 10.55 -3.45 -0.90
N ARG A 123 11.63 -4.09 -1.40
CA ARG A 123 12.57 -4.88 -0.56
C ARG A 123 13.20 -4.03 0.53
N THR A 124 13.64 -2.82 0.18
CA THR A 124 14.21 -1.87 1.14
C THR A 124 13.20 -1.51 2.22
N GLN A 125 11.98 -1.19 1.86
CA GLN A 125 10.94 -0.82 2.81
C GLN A 125 10.51 -2.01 3.69
N PHE A 126 10.47 -3.23 3.16
CA PHE A 126 10.29 -4.42 3.99
C PHE A 126 11.40 -4.58 5.03
N ALA A 127 12.66 -4.33 4.65
CA ALA A 127 13.79 -4.40 5.58
C ALA A 127 13.71 -3.32 6.67
N VAL A 128 13.37 -2.09 6.30
CA VAL A 128 13.17 -0.97 7.24
C VAL A 128 12.07 -1.26 8.24
N HIS A 129 10.96 -1.81 7.77
CA HIS A 129 9.78 -2.10 8.59
C HIS A 129 9.76 -3.50 9.18
N ARG A 130 10.83 -4.30 9.04
CA ARG A 130 10.86 -5.71 9.46
C ARG A 130 10.36 -5.94 10.88
N PRO A 131 10.81 -5.21 11.92
CA PRO A 131 10.32 -5.45 13.29
C PRO A 131 8.82 -5.21 13.43
N ARG A 132 8.27 -4.26 12.67
CA ARG A 132 6.84 -3.96 12.66
C ARG A 132 6.05 -5.04 11.91
N VAL A 133 6.55 -5.47 10.75
CA VAL A 133 5.94 -6.51 9.92
C VAL A 133 5.88 -7.82 10.69
N GLU A 134 6.97 -8.24 11.34
CA GLU A 134 7.02 -9.46 12.15
C GLU A 134 6.03 -9.41 13.32
N LYS A 135 5.80 -8.24 13.90
CA LYS A 135 4.94 -8.08 15.08
C LYS A 135 3.46 -7.87 14.74
N PHE A 136 3.16 -7.09 13.71
CA PHE A 136 1.80 -6.60 13.43
C PHE A 136 1.30 -6.96 12.03
N GLY A 137 2.15 -7.58 11.22
CA GLY A 137 1.81 -7.99 9.85
C GLY A 137 1.94 -6.89 8.80
N ALA A 138 1.72 -7.30 7.56
CA ALA A 138 1.77 -6.42 6.39
C ALA A 138 0.60 -6.69 5.42
N VAL A 139 0.30 -5.67 4.64
CA VAL A 139 -0.63 -5.69 3.50
C VAL A 139 0.11 -5.19 2.27
N LEU A 140 -0.16 -5.79 1.11
CA LEU A 140 0.34 -5.34 -0.18
C LEU A 140 -0.77 -4.65 -0.96
N GLY A 141 -0.46 -3.53 -1.61
CA GLY A 141 -1.35 -2.83 -2.53
C GLY A 141 -0.64 -2.44 -3.81
N GLY A 142 -1.32 -2.54 -4.94
CA GLY A 142 -0.74 -2.13 -6.21
C GLY A 142 -1.78 -1.75 -7.24
N TYR A 143 -1.51 -0.69 -8.00
CA TYR A 143 -2.35 -0.29 -9.11
C TYR A 143 -1.59 -0.38 -10.43
N SER A 144 -2.16 -1.07 -11.44
CA SER A 144 -1.60 -1.14 -12.80
C SER A 144 -0.14 -1.63 -12.79
N GLN A 145 0.84 -0.81 -13.20
CA GLN A 145 2.27 -1.13 -13.11
C GLN A 145 2.69 -1.47 -11.68
N GLY A 146 2.14 -0.79 -10.67
CA GLY A 146 2.34 -1.13 -9.26
C GLY A 146 1.82 -2.52 -8.92
N GLY A 147 0.76 -2.98 -9.59
CA GLY A 147 0.29 -4.35 -9.52
C GLY A 147 1.36 -5.36 -9.98
N CYS A 148 2.11 -5.03 -11.06
CA CYS A 148 3.25 -5.87 -11.49
C CYS A 148 4.37 -5.88 -10.44
N VAL A 149 4.69 -4.72 -9.84
CA VAL A 149 5.73 -4.65 -8.81
C VAL A 149 5.41 -5.58 -7.65
N VAL A 150 4.20 -5.52 -7.08
CA VAL A 150 3.82 -6.36 -5.94
C VAL A 150 3.64 -7.84 -6.33
N SER A 151 3.14 -8.13 -7.54
CA SER A 151 3.00 -9.49 -8.05
C SER A 151 4.35 -10.17 -8.26
N GLU A 152 5.30 -9.47 -8.87
CA GLU A 152 6.66 -9.99 -9.07
C GLU A 152 7.43 -10.11 -7.76
N ALA A 153 7.25 -9.17 -6.83
CA ALA A 153 7.81 -9.30 -5.49
C ALA A 153 7.23 -10.53 -4.78
N TRP A 154 5.94 -10.79 -4.92
CA TRP A 154 5.33 -12.02 -4.38
C TRP A 154 5.94 -13.27 -5.01
N GLU A 155 5.93 -13.38 -6.35
CA GLU A 155 6.35 -14.58 -7.06
C GLU A 155 7.87 -14.87 -6.96
N GLN A 156 8.71 -13.83 -6.86
CA GLN A 156 10.16 -13.99 -6.95
C GLN A 156 10.92 -13.71 -5.64
N ASP A 157 10.35 -12.90 -4.73
CA ASP A 157 11.05 -12.49 -3.52
C ASP A 157 10.45 -13.06 -2.24
N ILE A 158 9.12 -13.30 -2.22
CA ILE A 158 8.38 -13.65 -1.00
C ILE A 158 7.96 -15.12 -0.99
N LYS A 159 7.36 -15.60 -2.09
CA LYS A 159 6.80 -16.95 -2.21
C LYS A 159 7.87 -18.05 -2.22
N PRO A 160 8.98 -17.93 -2.99
CA PRO A 160 10.02 -18.95 -3.02
C PRO A 160 10.77 -19.08 -1.69
N ALA A 161 11.19 -20.29 -1.35
CA ALA A 161 11.90 -20.57 -0.10
C ALA A 161 13.29 -19.87 -0.03
N ASP A 162 13.91 -19.63 -1.16
CA ASP A 162 15.17 -18.89 -1.33
C ASP A 162 14.98 -17.41 -1.63
N GLY A 163 13.74 -16.92 -1.64
CA GLY A 163 13.40 -15.52 -1.88
C GLY A 163 13.92 -14.61 -0.77
N VAL A 164 14.49 -13.46 -1.16
CA VAL A 164 15.10 -12.48 -0.22
C VAL A 164 14.12 -11.93 0.83
N LEU A 165 12.82 -11.99 0.55
CA LEU A 165 11.75 -11.60 1.46
C LEU A 165 10.91 -12.79 1.95
N HIS A 166 11.39 -14.02 1.79
CA HIS A 166 10.65 -15.21 2.23
C HIS A 166 10.24 -15.15 3.71
N TRP A 167 11.08 -14.53 4.54
CA TRP A 167 10.79 -14.28 5.95
C TRP A 167 9.48 -13.53 6.19
N ALA A 168 9.06 -12.66 5.24
CA ALA A 168 7.84 -11.84 5.36
C ALA A 168 6.57 -12.63 5.03
N LYS A 169 6.67 -13.75 4.32
CA LYS A 169 5.52 -14.54 3.83
C LYS A 169 4.47 -14.86 4.91
N PRO A 170 4.81 -15.33 6.12
CA PRO A 170 3.82 -15.64 7.15
C PRO A 170 3.12 -14.40 7.74
N TYR A 171 3.68 -13.21 7.52
CA TYR A 171 3.18 -11.95 8.08
C TYR A 171 2.32 -11.15 7.08
N ILE A 172 2.33 -11.51 5.78
CA ILE A 172 1.46 -10.89 4.78
C ILE A 172 0.10 -11.59 4.84
N LYS A 173 -0.93 -10.86 5.24
CA LYS A 173 -2.26 -11.42 5.49
C LYS A 173 -3.28 -11.05 4.42
N LYS A 174 -3.10 -9.93 3.74
CA LYS A 174 -4.00 -9.42 2.72
C LYS A 174 -3.21 -8.75 1.60
N ALA A 175 -3.75 -8.82 0.39
CA ALA A 175 -3.29 -8.02 -0.73
C ALA A 175 -4.49 -7.51 -1.53
N VAL A 176 -4.40 -6.28 -2.04
CA VAL A 176 -5.42 -5.61 -2.84
C VAL A 176 -4.76 -4.97 -4.06
N VAL A 177 -5.13 -5.43 -5.24
CA VAL A 177 -4.46 -5.01 -6.47
C VAL A 177 -5.50 -4.67 -7.53
N TRP A 178 -5.39 -3.51 -8.16
CA TRP A 178 -6.31 -3.01 -9.16
C TRP A 178 -5.65 -3.00 -10.54
N GLY A 179 -6.40 -3.45 -11.54
CA GLY A 179 -5.90 -3.41 -12.91
C GLY A 179 -4.59 -4.16 -13.11
N ASN A 180 -4.40 -5.29 -12.44
CA ASN A 180 -3.14 -6.02 -12.38
C ASN A 180 -2.81 -6.73 -13.71
N PRO A 181 -1.78 -6.30 -14.46
CA PRO A 181 -1.38 -6.98 -15.67
C PRO A 181 -0.85 -8.41 -15.44
N CYS A 182 -0.41 -8.73 -14.22
CA CYS A 182 0.11 -10.05 -13.85
C CYS A 182 -0.96 -10.98 -13.25
N ARG A 183 -2.25 -10.60 -13.29
CA ARG A 183 -3.35 -11.38 -12.69
C ARG A 183 -3.47 -12.78 -13.27
N GLU A 184 -3.50 -13.78 -12.42
CA GLU A 184 -3.79 -15.17 -12.77
C GLU A 184 -5.19 -15.32 -13.39
N LYS A 185 -5.35 -16.23 -14.34
CA LYS A 185 -6.64 -16.51 -15.02
C LYS A 185 -7.74 -16.83 -14.00
N GLY A 186 -8.88 -16.20 -14.15
CA GLY A 186 -10.06 -16.42 -13.30
C GLY A 186 -9.97 -15.83 -11.88
N LYS A 187 -8.87 -15.22 -11.49
CA LYS A 187 -8.67 -14.66 -10.14
C LYS A 187 -9.02 -13.17 -10.11
N ALA A 188 -10.28 -12.84 -10.32
CA ALA A 188 -10.82 -11.48 -10.25
C ALA A 188 -11.87 -11.33 -9.15
N PHE A 189 -11.92 -10.15 -8.53
CA PHE A 189 -12.91 -9.79 -7.52
C PHE A 189 -13.72 -8.56 -7.98
N PRO A 190 -14.98 -8.46 -7.56
CA PRO A 190 -15.85 -7.36 -7.95
C PRO A 190 -15.39 -6.04 -7.32
N ASP A 191 -15.57 -4.97 -8.09
CA ASP A 191 -15.29 -3.60 -7.75
C ASP A 191 -16.46 -2.72 -8.23
N PRO A 192 -16.98 -1.80 -7.40
CA PRO A 192 -18.14 -0.98 -7.78
C PRO A 192 -17.91 -0.04 -8.97
N GLY A 193 -16.63 0.22 -9.33
CA GLY A 193 -16.27 1.09 -10.46
C GLY A 193 -16.51 0.49 -11.83
N GLY A 194 -16.78 -0.84 -11.92
CA GLY A 194 -16.99 -1.49 -13.20
C GLY A 194 -17.59 -2.90 -13.12
N THR A 195 -17.78 -3.51 -14.29
CA THR A 195 -18.24 -4.89 -14.38
C THR A 195 -17.09 -5.85 -14.15
N LEU A 196 -17.30 -6.90 -13.35
CA LEU A 196 -16.30 -7.92 -13.07
C LEU A 196 -15.73 -8.54 -14.36
N ALA A 197 -14.43 -8.72 -14.40
CA ALA A 197 -13.74 -9.40 -15.48
C ALA A 197 -14.27 -10.85 -15.65
N PRO A 198 -14.49 -11.33 -16.87
CA PRO A 198 -14.90 -12.71 -17.13
C PRO A 198 -13.88 -13.72 -16.59
N PRO A 199 -14.34 -14.93 -16.15
CA PRO A 199 -13.47 -15.92 -15.51
C PRO A 199 -12.46 -16.57 -16.47
N ASP A 200 -12.67 -16.49 -17.76
CA ASP A 200 -11.77 -16.96 -18.81
C ASP A 200 -10.63 -15.97 -19.14
N THR A 201 -10.64 -14.78 -18.53
CA THR A 201 -9.63 -13.74 -18.73
C THR A 201 -8.51 -13.79 -17.71
N SER A 202 -7.35 -13.26 -18.08
CA SER A 202 -6.18 -13.06 -17.24
C SER A 202 -5.56 -11.68 -17.44
N GLY A 203 -4.51 -11.36 -16.72
CA GLY A 203 -3.64 -10.24 -17.06
C GLY A 203 -2.91 -10.46 -18.40
N VAL A 204 -2.39 -9.39 -18.97
CA VAL A 204 -1.67 -9.40 -20.27
C VAL A 204 -0.19 -9.75 -20.12
N ALA A 205 0.35 -9.70 -18.90
CA ALA A 205 1.76 -9.93 -18.64
C ALA A 205 2.19 -11.39 -18.86
N THR A 206 3.48 -11.56 -19.05
CA THR A 206 4.15 -12.87 -19.07
C THR A 206 5.44 -12.74 -18.27
N PRO A 207 5.64 -13.58 -17.23
CA PRO A 207 4.71 -14.55 -16.69
C PRO A 207 3.53 -13.92 -15.93
N LEU A 208 2.45 -14.67 -15.76
CA LEU A 208 1.36 -14.37 -14.84
C LEU A 208 1.71 -14.86 -13.43
N MET A 209 0.95 -14.39 -12.44
CA MET A 209 0.93 -15.02 -11.11
C MET A 209 0.41 -16.46 -11.22
N VAL A 210 0.89 -17.33 -10.33
CA VAL A 210 0.51 -18.74 -10.24
C VAL A 210 0.13 -19.05 -8.80
N ASP A 211 -0.93 -19.85 -8.61
CA ASP A 211 -1.43 -20.21 -7.28
C ASP A 211 -1.66 -18.97 -6.39
N THR A 212 -2.34 -17.98 -6.95
CA THR A 212 -2.67 -16.74 -6.24
C THR A 212 -3.40 -17.06 -4.93
N PRO A 213 -2.89 -16.61 -3.77
CA PRO A 213 -3.51 -16.91 -2.48
C PRO A 213 -4.95 -16.43 -2.38
N SER A 214 -5.80 -17.12 -1.63
CA SER A 214 -7.21 -16.76 -1.45
C SER A 214 -7.43 -15.39 -0.76
N TRP A 215 -6.43 -14.92 -0.02
CA TRP A 215 -6.42 -13.60 0.61
C TRP A 215 -5.88 -12.49 -0.30
N TRP A 216 -5.53 -12.78 -1.55
CA TRP A 216 -5.11 -11.82 -2.56
C TRP A 216 -6.32 -11.42 -3.41
N ARG A 217 -6.71 -10.14 -3.39
CA ARG A 217 -7.82 -9.60 -4.16
C ARG A 217 -7.30 -8.84 -5.37
N ASN A 218 -7.50 -9.41 -6.57
CA ASN A 218 -7.29 -8.69 -7.82
C ASN A 218 -8.62 -8.09 -8.28
N TYR A 219 -8.76 -6.78 -8.25
CA TYR A 219 -9.89 -6.09 -8.84
C TYR A 219 -9.62 -5.89 -10.32
N ALA A 220 -10.48 -6.46 -11.16
CA ALA A 220 -10.33 -6.41 -12.60
C ALA A 220 -11.69 -6.22 -13.27
N HIS A 221 -11.78 -5.26 -14.19
CA HIS A 221 -13.01 -4.94 -14.91
C HIS A 221 -13.05 -5.62 -16.27
N LYS A 222 -14.25 -6.01 -16.71
CA LYS A 222 -14.50 -6.45 -18.08
C LYS A 222 -14.06 -5.34 -19.05
N GLY A 223 -13.26 -5.71 -20.04
CA GLY A 223 -12.73 -4.78 -21.03
C GLY A 223 -11.48 -4.01 -20.60
N ASP A 224 -10.97 -4.21 -19.39
CA ASP A 224 -9.63 -3.77 -19.01
C ASP A 224 -8.59 -4.59 -19.79
N MET A 225 -8.00 -3.98 -20.82
CA MET A 225 -7.06 -4.65 -21.71
C MET A 225 -5.79 -5.16 -21.02
N TYR A 226 -5.44 -4.61 -19.86
CA TYR A 226 -4.26 -5.00 -19.11
C TYR A 226 -4.56 -6.12 -18.10
N ALA A 227 -5.70 -6.05 -17.43
CA ALA A 227 -6.04 -6.95 -16.32
C ALA A 227 -7.10 -7.99 -16.71
N ALA A 228 -7.79 -7.86 -17.85
CA ALA A 228 -8.85 -8.75 -18.31
C ALA A 228 -8.70 -9.09 -19.80
N SER A 229 -7.51 -9.51 -20.21
CA SER A 229 -7.21 -9.99 -21.54
C SER A 229 -7.86 -11.36 -21.75
N ALA A 230 -8.69 -11.49 -22.80
CA ALA A 230 -9.24 -12.77 -23.20
C ALA A 230 -8.15 -13.70 -23.76
N ASP A 231 -8.42 -15.00 -23.69
CA ASP A 231 -7.54 -16.04 -24.26
C ASP A 231 -8.00 -16.32 -25.70
N ASP A 232 -7.88 -15.32 -26.56
CA ASP A 232 -8.25 -15.32 -27.96
C ASP A 232 -7.06 -14.99 -28.86
N GLU A 233 -7.25 -14.99 -30.19
CA GLU A 233 -6.22 -14.71 -31.19
C GLU A 233 -5.51 -13.34 -30.95
N SER A 234 -6.23 -12.37 -30.36
CA SER A 234 -5.66 -11.04 -30.03
C SER A 234 -4.71 -11.06 -28.85
N ARG A 235 -4.62 -12.17 -28.10
CA ARG A 235 -3.77 -12.29 -26.92
C ARG A 235 -2.29 -12.25 -27.27
N GLU A 236 -1.89 -12.91 -28.36
CA GLU A 236 -0.50 -12.93 -28.80
C GLU A 236 -0.01 -11.54 -29.12
N ASP A 237 -0.83 -10.74 -29.84
CA ASP A 237 -0.51 -9.34 -30.16
C ASP A 237 -0.40 -8.48 -28.90
N LYS A 238 -1.36 -8.60 -27.97
CA LYS A 238 -1.34 -7.86 -26.70
C LYS A 238 -0.13 -8.23 -25.85
N THR A 239 0.21 -9.52 -25.80
CA THR A 239 1.39 -10.02 -25.08
C THR A 239 2.69 -9.54 -25.75
N ALA A 240 2.75 -9.53 -27.07
CA ALA A 240 3.90 -8.99 -27.80
C ALA A 240 4.09 -7.49 -27.52
N ILE A 241 3.01 -6.71 -27.59
CA ILE A 241 3.03 -5.29 -27.22
C ILE A 241 3.48 -5.13 -25.76
N TRP A 242 2.95 -5.92 -24.84
CA TRP A 242 3.38 -5.89 -23.44
C TRP A 242 4.87 -6.18 -23.26
N GLN A 243 5.41 -7.17 -23.98
CA GLN A 243 6.84 -7.49 -23.94
C GLN A 243 7.70 -6.36 -24.50
N ILE A 244 7.22 -5.67 -25.55
CA ILE A 244 7.89 -4.50 -26.14
C ILE A 244 7.94 -3.38 -25.09
N ILE A 245 6.83 -3.07 -24.46
CA ILE A 245 6.74 -2.03 -23.41
C ILE A 245 7.65 -2.32 -22.23
N ARG A 246 7.67 -3.59 -21.83
CA ARG A 246 8.46 -4.05 -20.70
C ARG A 246 9.94 -4.17 -21.01
N GLY A 247 10.29 -4.49 -22.25
CA GLY A 247 11.62 -4.92 -22.64
C GLY A 247 12.64 -3.79 -22.75
N THR A 248 13.83 -4.02 -22.19
CA THR A 248 15.03 -3.27 -22.51
C THR A 248 15.55 -3.58 -23.93
N LYS A 249 15.18 -4.74 -24.47
CA LYS A 249 15.61 -5.23 -25.80
C LYS A 249 15.00 -4.48 -26.96
N VAL A 250 13.97 -3.67 -26.73
CA VAL A 250 13.39 -2.79 -27.78
C VAL A 250 14.43 -1.84 -28.35
N PHE A 251 15.41 -1.44 -27.55
CA PHE A 251 16.41 -0.42 -27.90
C PHE A 251 17.85 -0.96 -27.96
N SER A 252 18.10 -2.24 -27.68
CA SER A 252 19.45 -2.79 -27.60
C SER A 252 19.61 -4.09 -28.38
N GLY A 253 20.66 -4.18 -29.19
CA GLY A 253 21.04 -5.37 -29.95
C GLY A 253 20.74 -5.29 -31.46
N PRO A 254 21.38 -6.18 -32.29
CA PRO A 254 21.21 -6.19 -33.75
C PRO A 254 19.79 -6.54 -34.21
N ASP A 255 19.04 -7.27 -33.38
CA ASP A 255 17.65 -7.72 -33.62
C ASP A 255 16.66 -7.06 -32.66
N ASN A 256 16.82 -5.74 -32.41
CA ASN A 256 15.87 -5.05 -31.56
C ASN A 256 14.48 -4.98 -32.19
N LEU A 257 13.43 -5.18 -31.40
CA LEU A 257 12.04 -5.19 -31.86
C LEU A 257 11.63 -3.89 -32.56
N LEU A 258 12.22 -2.75 -32.18
CA LEU A 258 12.01 -1.48 -32.87
C LEU A 258 12.56 -1.53 -34.31
N LYS A 259 13.71 -2.19 -34.54
CA LYS A 259 14.30 -2.38 -35.84
C LYS A 259 13.44 -3.32 -36.68
N GLN A 260 12.97 -4.44 -36.11
CA GLN A 260 12.04 -5.35 -36.77
C GLN A 260 10.73 -4.66 -37.13
N PHE A 261 10.19 -3.83 -36.25
CA PHE A 261 8.99 -3.03 -36.52
C PHE A 261 9.23 -1.99 -37.63
N LEU A 262 10.37 -1.31 -37.60
CA LEU A 262 10.75 -0.36 -38.63
C LEU A 262 11.04 -1.05 -39.99
N GLU A 263 11.54 -2.27 -39.98
CA GLU A 263 11.73 -3.11 -41.19
C GLU A 263 10.39 -3.59 -41.78
N VAL A 264 9.42 -3.94 -40.93
CA VAL A 264 8.05 -4.28 -41.35
C VAL A 264 7.30 -3.07 -41.87
N ALA A 265 7.53 -1.89 -41.30
CA ALA A 265 6.90 -0.65 -41.77
C ALA A 265 7.47 -0.10 -43.12
N LYS A 266 8.52 -0.71 -43.66
CA LYS A 266 9.18 -0.48 -44.97
C LYS A 266 9.27 0.96 -45.52
N GLU A 267 8.90 1.96 -44.74
CA GLU A 267 9.12 3.37 -45.07
C GLU A 267 9.74 4.09 -43.86
N PRO A 268 10.90 4.77 -44.04
CA PRO A 268 11.49 5.59 -42.98
C PRO A 268 10.64 6.86 -42.83
N VAL A 269 9.55 6.80 -42.07
CA VAL A 269 8.77 7.99 -41.75
C VAL A 269 9.50 8.71 -40.62
N PRO A 270 10.06 9.92 -40.87
CA PRO A 270 10.54 10.77 -39.79
C PRO A 270 9.36 11.06 -38.87
N GLY A 271 9.34 10.50 -37.69
CA GLY A 271 8.21 10.57 -36.77
C GLY A 271 7.62 9.23 -36.41
N ALA A 272 8.04 8.10 -37.02
CA ALA A 272 7.55 6.77 -36.63
C ALA A 272 7.78 6.48 -35.14
N ILE A 273 8.91 6.92 -34.58
CA ILE A 273 9.20 6.82 -33.13
C ILE A 273 8.27 7.76 -32.35
N GLY A 274 8.03 8.97 -32.83
CA GLY A 274 7.09 9.92 -32.24
C GLY A 274 5.65 9.46 -32.38
N ALA A 275 5.28 8.91 -33.55
CA ALA A 275 3.96 8.32 -33.79
C ALA A 275 3.74 7.06 -32.97
N PHE A 276 4.75 6.20 -32.81
CA PHE A 276 4.71 5.03 -31.93
C PHE A 276 4.59 5.44 -30.46
N LYS A 277 5.37 6.44 -30.04
CA LYS A 277 5.26 6.99 -28.69
C LYS A 277 3.90 7.67 -28.46
N ALA A 278 3.41 8.45 -29.43
CA ALA A 278 2.10 9.10 -29.34
C ALA A 278 0.95 8.08 -29.39
N MET A 279 1.04 7.05 -30.24
CA MET A 279 0.09 5.95 -30.28
C MET A 279 0.12 5.16 -28.97
N PHE A 280 1.30 4.98 -28.40
CA PHE A 280 1.53 4.31 -27.15
C PHE A 280 1.02 5.14 -25.95
N ASP A 281 1.33 6.43 -25.92
CA ASP A 281 0.82 7.38 -24.92
C ASP A 281 -0.71 7.50 -25.05
N THR A 282 -1.25 7.46 -26.27
CA THR A 282 -2.70 7.49 -26.54
C THR A 282 -3.38 6.16 -26.20
N LEU A 283 -2.76 5.02 -26.49
CA LEU A 283 -3.26 3.69 -26.11
C LEU A 283 -3.25 3.47 -24.58
N ILE A 284 -2.23 4.00 -23.90
CA ILE A 284 -2.10 3.89 -22.43
C ILE A 284 -3.05 4.86 -21.71
N PHE A 285 -3.21 6.10 -22.21
CA PHE A 285 -3.89 7.16 -21.48
C PHE A 285 -5.26 7.57 -22.01
N PHE A 286 -5.60 7.38 -23.28
CA PHE A 286 -6.79 7.98 -23.89
C PHE A 286 -7.57 7.10 -24.87
N GLY A 287 -7.19 5.84 -25.08
CA GLY A 287 -7.96 4.94 -25.94
C GLY A 287 -9.32 4.59 -25.33
N SER A 288 -10.35 4.40 -26.14
CA SER A 288 -11.68 3.94 -25.72
C SER A 288 -11.65 2.63 -24.91
N GLY A 289 -10.57 1.84 -25.01
CA GLY A 289 -10.32 0.62 -24.24
C GLY A 289 -9.71 0.81 -22.86
N THR A 290 -9.26 2.03 -22.50
CA THR A 290 -8.59 2.27 -21.20
C THR A 290 -9.55 2.68 -20.09
N ARG A 291 -10.77 3.11 -20.43
CA ARG A 291 -11.77 3.54 -19.44
C ARG A 291 -11.99 2.51 -18.30
N PRO A 292 -12.15 1.20 -18.56
CA PRO A 292 -12.28 0.20 -17.50
C PRO A 292 -11.04 0.12 -16.59
N HIS A 293 -9.86 0.51 -17.09
CA HIS A 293 -8.59 0.49 -16.35
C HIS A 293 -8.44 1.65 -15.36
N ILE A 294 -9.14 2.76 -15.59
CA ILE A 294 -9.01 3.98 -14.78
C ILE A 294 -10.21 4.27 -13.87
N THR A 295 -11.21 3.39 -13.85
CA THR A 295 -12.45 3.57 -13.08
C THR A 295 -12.53 2.70 -11.82
N TYR A 296 -11.40 2.20 -11.33
CA TYR A 296 -11.36 1.38 -10.11
C TYR A 296 -11.81 2.16 -8.87
N ASP A 297 -12.64 1.49 -8.06
CA ASP A 297 -13.22 2.05 -6.84
C ASP A 297 -12.57 1.41 -5.60
N PRO A 298 -12.03 2.17 -4.66
CA PRO A 298 -11.35 1.63 -3.49
C PRO A 298 -12.28 0.96 -2.46
N ARG A 299 -13.61 1.17 -2.51
CA ARG A 299 -14.54 0.75 -1.45
C ARG A 299 -14.47 -0.74 -1.13
N SER A 300 -14.51 -1.62 -2.15
CA SER A 300 -14.42 -3.07 -1.91
C SER A 300 -13.10 -3.49 -1.24
N ALA A 301 -12.01 -2.81 -1.56
CA ALA A 301 -10.72 -3.07 -0.92
C ALA A 301 -10.67 -2.54 0.52
N ILE A 302 -11.24 -1.37 0.78
CA ILE A 302 -11.37 -0.79 2.13
C ILE A 302 -12.16 -1.77 3.01
N ASP A 303 -13.34 -2.20 2.57
CA ASP A 303 -14.18 -3.15 3.30
C ASP A 303 -13.43 -4.46 3.58
N TYR A 304 -12.73 -4.98 2.57
CA TYR A 304 -11.92 -6.18 2.72
C TYR A 304 -10.79 -5.99 3.72
N LEU A 305 -10.07 -4.89 3.70
CA LEU A 305 -8.98 -4.63 4.63
C LEU A 305 -9.47 -4.40 6.06
N LEU A 306 -10.66 -3.83 6.23
CA LEU A 306 -11.27 -3.58 7.54
C LEU A 306 -11.95 -4.83 8.12
N SER A 307 -12.31 -5.82 7.29
CA SER A 307 -12.84 -7.08 7.78
C SER A 307 -11.83 -7.83 8.67
N SER A 308 -12.33 -8.66 9.53
CA SER A 308 -11.55 -9.49 10.48
C SER A 308 -10.69 -10.53 9.76
#